data_7cf7615d89e99e5c3c0792c6ef63e0a3
#
_entry.id   7cf7615d89e99e5c3c0792c6ef63e0a3
#
_cell.length_a   1.000
_cell.length_b   1.000
_cell.length_c   1.000
_cell.angle_alpha   90.00
_cell.angle_beta   90.00
_cell.angle_gamma   90.00
#
_symmetry.space_group_name_H-M   'P 1'
#
loop_
_entity.id
_entity.type
_entity.pdbx_description
1 polymer ?
#
loop_
_entity_poly.entity_id
_entity_poly.type
_entity_poly.pdbx_seq_one_letter_code
_entity_poly.pdbx_strand_id
1 'polypeptide(L)'
;NGNIDNPTNPTTVVTDLGIGENIFVWTITPTNGCAASSDTVIITIGHPAPEITSNAPLCEGSTLILETVNPLPYNTFNWFDPSNILVGTPSTLQIPNITFAMAGTYTLITTDEFGCEKSSSIEVMIEEADIANAGIDQLLCSENTFTMEGNQPLSGEGLWTILSGSGTIENPANPATLVTDLGIGENIFVWTITPTNG
;
A
#
# COMPACT_ATOMS: atom_id res chain seq x y z
N ASN A 1 -29.35 1.16 -19.65
CA ASN A 1 -30.22 2.16 -20.28
C ASN A 1 -29.38 3.30 -20.82
N GLY A 2 -28.79 3.13 -22.02
CA GLY A 2 -28.02 4.16 -22.70
C GLY A 2 -28.90 5.25 -23.30
N ASN A 3 -28.28 6.37 -23.66
CA ASN A 3 -28.90 7.46 -24.41
C ASN A 3 -28.63 7.29 -25.92
N ILE A 4 -29.69 7.21 -26.74
CA ILE A 4 -29.60 7.07 -28.20
C ILE A 4 -29.68 8.46 -28.83
N ASP A 5 -28.65 8.90 -29.53
CA ASP A 5 -28.53 10.24 -30.12
C ASP A 5 -29.61 10.48 -31.21
N ASN A 6 -29.73 9.53 -32.13
CA ASN A 6 -30.73 9.58 -33.20
C ASN A 6 -31.37 8.20 -33.43
N PRO A 7 -32.56 7.92 -32.82
CA PRO A 7 -33.19 6.59 -32.88
C PRO A 7 -33.69 6.16 -34.27
N THR A 8 -33.67 7.03 -35.25
CA THR A 8 -34.06 6.71 -36.65
C THR A 8 -32.87 6.43 -37.56
N ASN A 9 -31.64 6.68 -37.06
CA ASN A 9 -30.41 6.42 -37.81
C ASN A 9 -29.85 5.02 -37.47
N PRO A 10 -29.71 4.09 -38.43
CA PRO A 10 -29.17 2.76 -38.17
C PRO A 10 -27.72 2.74 -37.66
N THR A 11 -26.98 3.87 -37.84
CA THR A 11 -25.60 4.04 -37.36
C THR A 11 -25.50 5.07 -36.23
N THR A 12 -26.55 5.17 -35.38
CA THR A 12 -26.58 6.12 -34.27
C THR A 12 -25.55 5.80 -33.22
N VAL A 13 -25.08 6.84 -32.52
CA VAL A 13 -24.24 6.69 -31.32
C VAL A 13 -25.13 6.45 -30.10
N VAL A 14 -24.70 5.54 -29.24
CA VAL A 14 -25.32 5.32 -27.94
C VAL A 14 -24.29 5.65 -26.87
N THR A 15 -24.69 6.47 -25.89
CA THR A 15 -23.86 6.90 -24.76
C THR A 15 -24.49 6.49 -23.44
N ASP A 16 -23.79 6.74 -22.33
CA ASP A 16 -24.29 6.54 -20.96
C ASP A 16 -24.78 5.11 -20.71
N LEU A 17 -24.07 4.13 -21.26
CA LEU A 17 -24.34 2.72 -21.01
C LEU A 17 -24.11 2.38 -19.53
N GLY A 18 -25.08 1.71 -18.92
CA GLY A 18 -24.96 1.22 -17.54
C GLY A 18 -24.11 -0.05 -17.45
N ILE A 19 -23.57 -0.32 -16.25
CA ILE A 19 -22.92 -1.61 -15.97
C ILE A 19 -23.94 -2.74 -16.13
N GLY A 20 -23.51 -3.87 -16.70
CA GLY A 20 -24.35 -5.00 -17.03
C GLY A 20 -24.86 -4.96 -18.46
N GLU A 21 -25.93 -5.70 -18.72
CA GLU A 21 -26.52 -5.83 -20.04
C GLU A 21 -27.33 -4.59 -20.44
N ASN A 22 -27.00 -4.01 -21.59
CA ASN A 22 -27.77 -2.96 -22.25
C ASN A 22 -28.37 -3.53 -23.53
N ILE A 23 -29.70 -3.59 -23.61
CA ILE A 23 -30.41 -4.25 -24.69
C ILE A 23 -31.05 -3.19 -25.58
N PHE A 24 -30.72 -3.21 -26.87
CA PHE A 24 -31.28 -2.32 -27.88
C PHE A 24 -32.00 -3.12 -28.96
N VAL A 25 -33.16 -2.61 -29.37
CA VAL A 25 -33.99 -3.24 -30.40
C VAL A 25 -34.06 -2.28 -31.58
N TRP A 26 -33.69 -2.77 -32.77
CA TRP A 26 -33.87 -2.06 -34.03
C TRP A 26 -35.12 -2.60 -34.74
N THR A 27 -36.07 -1.71 -35.04
CA THR A 27 -37.31 -2.08 -35.73
C THR A 27 -37.41 -1.34 -37.03
N ILE A 28 -37.65 -2.08 -38.12
CA ILE A 28 -37.97 -1.53 -39.43
C ILE A 28 -39.49 -1.70 -39.66
N THR A 29 -40.19 -0.58 -39.84
CA THR A 29 -41.59 -0.55 -40.17
C THR A 29 -41.77 -0.16 -41.65
N PRO A 30 -42.14 -1.10 -42.51
CA PRO A 30 -42.36 -0.82 -43.93
C PRO A 30 -43.58 0.07 -44.17
N THR A 31 -43.50 0.95 -45.18
CA THR A 31 -44.59 1.83 -45.61
C THR A 31 -45.52 1.19 -46.67
N ASN A 32 -45.19 -0.03 -47.12
CA ASN A 32 -45.88 -0.73 -48.22
C ASN A 32 -46.89 -1.79 -47.75
N GLY A 33 -47.27 -1.79 -46.46
CA GLY A 33 -48.22 -2.73 -45.89
C GLY A 33 -47.63 -4.12 -45.51
N CYS A 34 -46.32 -4.34 -45.65
CA CYS A 34 -45.63 -5.53 -45.15
C CYS A 34 -45.52 -5.51 -43.61
N ALA A 35 -45.28 -6.67 -43.01
CA ALA A 35 -45.03 -6.77 -41.58
C ALA A 35 -43.74 -6.08 -41.14
N ALA A 36 -43.76 -5.45 -39.98
CA ALA A 36 -42.56 -4.93 -39.34
C ALA A 36 -41.59 -6.08 -38.95
N SER A 37 -40.29 -5.78 -38.98
CA SER A 37 -39.21 -6.69 -38.58
C SER A 37 -38.35 -6.02 -37.53
N SER A 38 -37.94 -6.74 -36.49
CA SER A 38 -37.06 -6.24 -35.45
C SER A 38 -35.93 -7.22 -35.16
N ASP A 39 -34.82 -6.69 -34.72
CA ASP A 39 -33.67 -7.45 -34.20
C ASP A 39 -33.08 -6.78 -32.96
N THR A 40 -32.37 -7.55 -32.15
CA THR A 40 -31.89 -7.12 -30.85
C THR A 40 -30.38 -7.26 -30.76
N VAL A 41 -29.71 -6.22 -30.24
CA VAL A 41 -28.30 -6.28 -29.84
C VAL A 41 -28.18 -6.10 -28.34
N ILE A 42 -27.31 -6.90 -27.72
CA ILE A 42 -26.97 -6.84 -26.30
C ILE A 42 -25.53 -6.35 -26.20
N ILE A 43 -25.32 -5.27 -25.42
CA ILE A 43 -24.01 -4.71 -25.13
C ILE A 43 -23.79 -4.83 -23.62
N THR A 44 -22.79 -5.60 -23.21
CA THR A 44 -22.47 -5.79 -21.80
C THR A 44 -21.32 -4.88 -21.40
N ILE A 45 -21.51 -4.09 -20.35
CA ILE A 45 -20.50 -3.22 -19.76
C ILE A 45 -20.07 -3.84 -18.43
N GLY A 46 -18.80 -4.15 -18.30
CA GLY A 46 -18.21 -4.68 -17.05
C GLY A 46 -17.97 -3.58 -16.01
N HIS A 47 -17.61 -4.03 -14.83
CA HIS A 47 -17.25 -3.16 -13.71
C HIS A 47 -15.95 -2.38 -13.99
N PRO A 48 -15.74 -1.21 -13.35
CA PRO A 48 -14.47 -0.47 -13.43
C PRO A 48 -13.33 -1.26 -12.78
N ALA A 49 -12.09 -0.81 -12.95
CA ALA A 49 -10.94 -1.38 -12.24
C ALA A 49 -11.11 -1.22 -10.71
N PRO A 50 -10.67 -2.20 -9.91
CA PRO A 50 -10.75 -2.11 -8.44
C PRO A 50 -9.84 -1.00 -7.92
N GLU A 51 -10.28 -0.30 -6.87
CA GLU A 51 -9.38 0.52 -6.07
C GLU A 51 -8.67 -0.37 -5.06
N ILE A 52 -7.34 -0.17 -4.91
CA ILE A 52 -6.51 -0.96 -4.00
C ILE A 52 -5.70 -0.07 -3.08
N THR A 53 -5.46 -0.57 -1.87
CA THR A 53 -4.62 0.08 -0.86
C THR A 53 -3.61 -0.90 -0.28
N SER A 54 -2.59 -0.34 0.37
CA SER A 54 -1.62 -1.09 1.16
C SER A 54 -1.34 -0.37 2.47
N ASN A 55 -0.75 -1.08 3.42
CA ASN A 55 -0.21 -0.50 4.64
C ASN A 55 1.28 -0.07 4.50
N ALA A 56 1.82 -0.04 3.28
CA ALA A 56 3.16 0.49 3.02
C ALA A 56 3.23 2.03 3.19
N PRO A 57 4.40 2.61 3.56
CA PRO A 57 5.70 1.96 3.72
C PRO A 57 5.80 1.07 4.97
N LEU A 58 6.67 0.04 4.92
CA LEU A 58 6.83 -0.97 5.96
C LEU A 58 8.30 -1.21 6.28
N CYS A 59 8.60 -1.53 7.52
CA CYS A 59 9.90 -2.08 7.88
C CYS A 59 10.02 -3.55 7.45
N GLU A 60 11.23 -3.98 7.12
CA GLU A 60 11.54 -5.39 6.85
C GLU A 60 11.11 -6.28 8.01
N GLY A 61 10.56 -7.45 7.71
CA GLY A 61 10.00 -8.40 8.69
C GLY A 61 8.54 -8.15 9.07
N SER A 62 7.95 -7.02 8.69
CA SER A 62 6.53 -6.72 8.91
C SER A 62 5.61 -7.56 8.02
N THR A 63 4.30 -7.44 8.21
CA THR A 63 3.29 -8.05 7.34
C THR A 63 2.74 -7.01 6.38
N LEU A 64 2.94 -7.23 5.07
CA LEU A 64 2.28 -6.43 4.03
C LEU A 64 0.81 -6.84 3.94
N ILE A 65 -0.07 -5.84 3.92
CA ILE A 65 -1.50 -6.00 3.69
C ILE A 65 -1.86 -5.25 2.41
N LEU A 66 -2.41 -5.99 1.44
CA LEU A 66 -2.96 -5.44 0.20
C LEU A 66 -4.48 -5.65 0.21
N GLU A 67 -5.25 -4.61 -0.04
CA GLU A 67 -6.69 -4.65 0.14
C GLU A 67 -7.42 -3.94 -1.00
N THR A 68 -8.60 -4.47 -1.39
CA THR A 68 -9.54 -3.77 -2.27
C THR A 68 -10.45 -2.86 -1.44
N VAL A 69 -10.47 -1.55 -1.75
CA VAL A 69 -11.24 -0.53 -0.99
C VAL A 69 -12.74 -0.70 -1.15
N ASN A 70 -13.20 -1.00 -2.35
CA ASN A 70 -14.62 -1.23 -2.67
C ASN A 70 -14.75 -2.61 -3.28
N PRO A 71 -15.21 -3.61 -2.53
CA PRO A 71 -15.47 -4.92 -3.08
C PRO A 71 -16.69 -4.84 -4.03
N LEU A 72 -16.43 -4.51 -5.29
CA LEU A 72 -17.38 -4.69 -6.39
C LEU A 72 -17.57 -6.20 -6.61
N PRO A 73 -18.64 -6.63 -7.29
CA PRO A 73 -18.91 -8.05 -7.52
C PRO A 73 -17.92 -8.66 -8.51
N TYR A 74 -16.66 -8.77 -8.08
CA TYR A 74 -15.66 -9.53 -8.82
C TYR A 74 -15.71 -11.01 -8.42
N ASN A 75 -15.62 -11.88 -9.41
CA ASN A 75 -15.60 -13.33 -9.22
C ASN A 75 -14.20 -13.84 -8.83
N THR A 76 -13.16 -13.15 -9.29
CA THR A 76 -11.77 -13.55 -9.01
C THR A 76 -10.92 -12.35 -8.64
N PHE A 77 -9.90 -12.64 -7.81
CA PHE A 77 -8.84 -11.70 -7.43
C PHE A 77 -7.51 -12.44 -7.61
N ASN A 78 -6.63 -11.91 -8.44
CA ASN A 78 -5.31 -12.48 -8.65
C ASN A 78 -4.25 -11.41 -8.38
N TRP A 79 -3.52 -11.56 -7.26
CA TRP A 79 -2.44 -10.67 -6.89
C TRP A 79 -1.11 -11.19 -7.43
N PHE A 80 -0.37 -10.31 -8.08
CA PHE A 80 0.96 -10.55 -8.60
C PHE A 80 1.97 -9.67 -7.88
N ASP A 81 3.12 -10.26 -7.56
CA ASP A 81 4.26 -9.57 -6.98
C ASP A 81 5.04 -8.74 -8.03
N PRO A 82 6.08 -7.96 -7.64
CA PRO A 82 6.91 -7.19 -8.58
C PRO A 82 7.62 -8.05 -9.64
N SER A 83 7.77 -9.36 -9.41
CA SER A 83 8.33 -10.32 -10.38
C SER A 83 7.27 -10.95 -11.29
N ASN A 84 6.02 -10.48 -11.20
CA ASN A 84 4.86 -11.02 -11.94
C ASN A 84 4.54 -12.47 -11.59
N ILE A 85 4.77 -12.87 -10.33
CA ILE A 85 4.40 -14.18 -9.80
C ILE A 85 3.09 -14.04 -9.03
N LEU A 86 2.14 -14.97 -9.24
CA LEU A 86 0.89 -15.01 -8.49
C LEU A 86 1.17 -15.34 -7.02
N VAL A 87 0.81 -14.41 -6.13
CA VAL A 87 1.06 -14.52 -4.68
C VAL A 87 -0.21 -14.75 -3.85
N GLY A 88 -1.39 -14.58 -4.44
CA GLY A 88 -2.64 -14.89 -3.75
C GLY A 88 -3.89 -14.50 -4.53
N THR A 89 -5.04 -14.98 -4.04
CA THR A 89 -6.36 -14.81 -4.69
C THR A 89 -7.46 -14.26 -3.77
N PRO A 90 -7.19 -13.81 -2.52
CA PRO A 90 -8.22 -13.19 -1.69
C PRO A 90 -8.39 -11.69 -2.03
N SER A 91 -9.53 -11.09 -1.65
CA SER A 91 -9.76 -9.65 -1.77
C SER A 91 -8.85 -8.83 -0.85
N THR A 92 -8.43 -9.41 0.28
CA THR A 92 -7.40 -8.88 1.18
C THR A 92 -6.28 -9.90 1.29
N LEU A 93 -5.11 -9.57 0.78
CA LEU A 93 -3.93 -10.42 0.82
C LEU A 93 -2.98 -9.97 1.93
N GLN A 94 -2.47 -10.92 2.72
CA GLN A 94 -1.45 -10.70 3.73
C GLN A 94 -0.19 -11.49 3.39
N ILE A 95 0.95 -10.80 3.34
CA ILE A 95 2.27 -11.40 3.10
C ILE A 95 3.12 -11.13 4.34
N PRO A 96 3.34 -12.14 5.20
CA PRO A 96 4.14 -12.00 6.41
C PRO A 96 5.64 -11.98 6.08
N ASN A 97 6.42 -11.39 7.00
CA ASN A 97 7.89 -11.33 6.92
C ASN A 97 8.38 -10.74 5.59
N ILE A 98 7.83 -9.60 5.18
CA ILE A 98 8.23 -8.90 3.96
C ILE A 98 9.74 -8.58 4.01
N THR A 99 10.44 -8.77 2.89
CA THR A 99 11.86 -8.45 2.77
C THR A 99 12.09 -7.33 1.77
N PHE A 100 13.24 -6.69 1.84
CA PHE A 100 13.61 -5.59 0.94
C PHE A 100 13.51 -5.98 -0.56
N ALA A 101 13.81 -7.26 -0.87
CA ALA A 101 13.69 -7.79 -2.22
C ALA A 101 12.24 -7.89 -2.74
N MET A 102 11.25 -7.76 -1.85
CA MET A 102 9.82 -7.80 -2.18
C MET A 102 9.22 -6.41 -2.42
N ALA A 103 10.03 -5.34 -2.30
CA ALA A 103 9.61 -3.98 -2.64
C ALA A 103 9.32 -3.84 -4.14
N GLY A 104 8.37 -3.00 -4.50
CA GLY A 104 8.02 -2.68 -5.88
C GLY A 104 6.52 -2.74 -6.16
N THR A 105 6.16 -2.84 -7.43
CA THR A 105 4.77 -2.74 -7.89
C THR A 105 4.04 -4.07 -7.78
N TYR A 106 3.01 -4.13 -6.93
CA TYR A 106 2.06 -5.23 -6.88
C TYR A 106 0.87 -4.93 -7.78
N THR A 107 0.39 -5.95 -8.50
CA THR A 107 -0.72 -5.84 -9.45
C THR A 107 -1.84 -6.78 -9.06
N LEU A 108 -3.06 -6.24 -9.00
CA LEU A 108 -4.28 -7.02 -8.87
C LEU A 108 -4.97 -7.11 -10.23
N ILE A 109 -5.29 -8.33 -10.67
CA ILE A 109 -6.17 -8.61 -11.80
C ILE A 109 -7.46 -9.22 -11.26
N THR A 110 -8.59 -8.62 -11.63
CA THR A 110 -9.93 -9.09 -11.26
C THR A 110 -10.73 -9.45 -12.50
N THR A 111 -11.63 -10.42 -12.36
CA THR A 111 -12.65 -10.75 -13.37
C THR A 111 -14.02 -10.57 -12.76
N ASP A 112 -14.91 -9.84 -13.41
CA ASP A 112 -16.28 -9.65 -12.94
C ASP A 112 -17.23 -10.79 -13.38
N GLU A 113 -18.51 -10.70 -13.00
CA GLU A 113 -19.53 -11.68 -13.36
C GLU A 113 -19.82 -11.76 -14.87
N PHE A 114 -19.41 -10.75 -15.64
CA PHE A 114 -19.56 -10.71 -17.10
C PHE A 114 -18.33 -11.25 -17.84
N GLY A 115 -17.27 -11.63 -17.09
CA GLY A 115 -16.02 -12.11 -17.65
C GLY A 115 -15.07 -11.00 -18.10
N CYS A 116 -15.32 -9.74 -17.72
CA CYS A 116 -14.43 -8.62 -18.02
C CYS A 116 -13.27 -8.57 -17.05
N GLU A 117 -12.04 -8.57 -17.58
CA GLU A 117 -10.84 -8.43 -16.78
C GLU A 117 -10.44 -6.96 -16.61
N LYS A 118 -10.04 -6.60 -15.40
CA LYS A 118 -9.51 -5.28 -15.03
C LYS A 118 -8.30 -5.44 -14.13
N SER A 119 -7.39 -4.47 -14.21
CA SER A 119 -6.17 -4.47 -13.38
C SER A 119 -5.98 -3.14 -12.68
N SER A 120 -5.40 -3.21 -11.48
CA SER A 120 -4.91 -2.07 -10.70
C SER A 120 -3.54 -2.40 -10.12
N SER A 121 -2.70 -1.39 -9.93
CA SER A 121 -1.36 -1.58 -9.40
C SER A 121 -1.07 -0.59 -8.29
N ILE A 122 -0.24 -1.01 -7.32
CA ILE A 122 0.18 -0.20 -6.18
C ILE A 122 1.67 -0.42 -5.93
N GLU A 123 2.38 0.66 -5.61
CA GLU A 123 3.78 0.61 -5.23
C GLU A 123 3.91 0.31 -3.74
N VAL A 124 4.74 -0.67 -3.40
CA VAL A 124 5.05 -1.07 -2.03
C VAL A 124 6.51 -0.71 -1.74
N MET A 125 6.71 0.23 -0.80
CA MET A 125 8.02 0.60 -0.30
C MET A 125 8.32 -0.13 1.00
N ILE A 126 9.55 -0.65 1.11
CA ILE A 126 10.06 -1.31 2.32
C ILE A 126 11.29 -0.55 2.77
N GLU A 127 11.32 -0.20 4.04
CA GLU A 127 12.40 0.57 4.67
C GLU A 127 13.27 -0.36 5.51
N GLU A 128 14.58 -0.08 5.53
CA GLU A 128 15.48 -0.74 6.47
C GLU A 128 15.15 -0.30 7.90
N ALA A 129 15.16 -1.26 8.82
CA ALA A 129 15.07 -0.94 10.24
C ALA A 129 16.38 -0.27 10.69
N ASP A 130 16.26 0.87 11.35
CA ASP A 130 17.39 1.50 12.01
C ASP A 130 17.94 0.62 13.13
N ILE A 131 19.22 0.29 13.04
CA ILE A 131 19.93 -0.42 14.11
C ILE A 131 20.55 0.62 15.04
N ALA A 132 20.10 0.62 16.32
CA ALA A 132 20.68 1.51 17.31
C ALA A 132 22.14 1.13 17.63
N ASN A 133 23.00 2.12 17.60
CA ASN A 133 24.41 2.01 17.99
C ASN A 133 24.71 3.12 18.99
N ALA A 134 25.10 2.76 20.20
CA ALA A 134 25.41 3.67 21.30
C ALA A 134 26.86 4.18 21.31
N GLY A 135 27.67 3.73 20.35
CA GLY A 135 29.12 3.94 20.37
C GLY A 135 29.85 2.85 21.16
N ILE A 136 31.12 3.11 21.49
CA ILE A 136 31.98 2.17 22.24
C ILE A 136 32.02 2.53 23.73
N ASP A 137 32.21 1.52 24.57
CA ASP A 137 32.41 1.72 26.04
C ASP A 137 33.62 2.57 26.30
N GLN A 138 33.52 3.47 27.28
CA GLN A 138 34.58 4.41 27.67
C GLN A 138 34.99 4.26 29.13
N LEU A 139 36.28 4.44 29.40
CA LEU A 139 36.83 4.52 30.72
C LEU A 139 37.31 5.94 31.02
N LEU A 140 36.63 6.62 31.94
CA LEU A 140 36.99 7.98 32.38
C LEU A 140 37.69 7.90 33.73
N CYS A 141 38.92 8.37 33.83
CA CYS A 141 39.71 8.24 35.08
C CYS A 141 39.62 9.47 35.98
N SER A 142 39.22 10.63 35.48
CA SER A 142 39.20 11.88 36.27
C SER A 142 38.08 12.84 35.86
N GLU A 143 37.35 12.55 34.82
CA GLU A 143 36.27 13.39 34.32
C GLU A 143 34.93 12.80 34.69
N ASN A 144 33.94 13.67 34.94
CA ASN A 144 32.57 13.27 35.24
C ASN A 144 31.59 13.70 34.18
N THR A 145 32.11 13.99 33.00
CA THR A 145 31.32 14.38 31.81
C THR A 145 31.77 13.58 30.59
N PHE A 146 30.82 13.27 29.71
CA PHE A 146 31.10 12.53 28.47
C PHE A 146 30.12 12.95 27.38
N THR A 147 30.59 13.06 26.14
CA THR A 147 29.72 13.25 24.98
C THR A 147 29.37 11.89 24.38
N MET A 148 28.09 11.60 24.29
CA MET A 148 27.58 10.37 23.71
C MET A 148 27.89 10.26 22.22
N GLU A 149 28.00 9.03 21.70
CA GLU A 149 28.35 8.73 20.31
C GLU A 149 27.28 7.86 19.63
N GLY A 150 25.99 8.13 19.92
CA GLY A 150 24.90 7.44 19.24
C GLY A 150 24.84 7.71 17.76
N ASN A 151 24.37 6.74 16.97
CA ASN A 151 24.14 6.96 15.55
C ASN A 151 22.88 7.82 15.30
N GLN A 152 22.91 8.62 14.22
CA GLN A 152 21.72 9.35 13.77
C GLN A 152 20.71 8.36 13.19
N PRO A 153 19.44 8.36 13.64
CA PRO A 153 18.38 7.59 12.98
C PRO A 153 18.20 7.99 11.51
N LEU A 154 17.97 7.02 10.64
CA LEU A 154 17.59 7.23 9.23
C LEU A 154 16.09 7.49 9.11
N SER A 155 15.30 6.71 9.88
CA SER A 155 13.85 6.86 9.99
C SER A 155 13.45 6.65 11.45
N GLY A 156 12.74 7.62 12.05
CA GLY A 156 12.32 7.48 13.45
C GLY A 156 12.99 8.46 14.41
N GLU A 157 12.78 8.21 15.69
CA GLU A 157 13.27 9.05 16.78
C GLU A 157 14.22 8.26 17.68
N GLY A 158 15.37 8.86 18.01
CA GLY A 158 16.31 8.31 18.95
C GLY A 158 16.10 8.88 20.36
N LEU A 159 16.34 8.06 21.38
CA LEU A 159 16.24 8.48 22.78
C LEU A 159 17.30 7.81 23.64
N TRP A 160 18.09 8.62 24.36
CA TRP A 160 18.96 8.15 25.43
C TRP A 160 18.21 7.98 26.72
N THR A 161 18.45 6.86 27.40
CA THR A 161 17.94 6.57 28.75
C THR A 161 19.05 6.08 29.62
N ILE A 162 18.93 6.28 30.95
CA ILE A 162 19.85 5.73 31.97
C ILE A 162 19.29 4.40 32.43
N LEU A 163 20.02 3.31 32.23
CA LEU A 163 19.65 1.98 32.69
C LEU A 163 20.18 1.73 34.12
N SER A 164 21.40 2.19 34.41
CA SER A 164 22.06 2.02 35.68
C SER A 164 23.08 3.13 35.92
N GLY A 165 23.40 3.41 37.18
CA GLY A 165 24.32 4.47 37.56
C GLY A 165 23.67 5.82 37.72
N SER A 166 24.41 6.90 37.49
CA SER A 166 23.92 8.29 37.56
C SER A 166 24.53 9.17 36.51
N GLY A 167 23.83 10.24 36.18
CA GLY A 167 24.24 11.26 35.21
C GLY A 167 23.07 12.14 34.82
N THR A 168 23.35 13.29 34.24
CA THR A 168 22.36 14.22 33.66
C THR A 168 22.56 14.28 32.19
N ILE A 169 21.58 13.81 31.41
CA ILE A 169 21.58 13.87 29.93
C ILE A 169 21.04 15.24 29.51
N GLU A 170 21.83 16.06 28.84
CA GLU A 170 21.45 17.42 28.47
C GLU A 170 20.30 17.45 27.46
N ASN A 171 20.39 16.63 26.41
CA ASN A 171 19.32 16.48 25.40
C ASN A 171 19.17 15.00 25.01
N PRO A 172 18.23 14.26 25.61
CA PRO A 172 18.08 12.82 25.37
C PRO A 172 17.79 12.43 23.90
N ALA A 173 17.21 13.34 23.09
CA ALA A 173 16.93 13.08 21.69
C ALA A 173 18.12 13.31 20.75
N ASN A 174 19.20 13.92 21.25
CA ASN A 174 20.40 14.14 20.46
C ASN A 174 21.36 12.95 20.59
N PRO A 175 21.69 12.23 19.49
CA PRO A 175 22.62 11.11 19.55
C PRO A 175 24.01 11.47 20.12
N ALA A 176 24.47 12.71 19.90
CA ALA A 176 25.74 13.25 20.40
C ALA A 176 25.52 14.23 21.56
N THR A 177 24.69 13.84 22.54
CA THR A 177 24.40 14.69 23.72
C THR A 177 25.53 14.66 24.74
N LEU A 178 25.69 15.74 25.49
CA LEU A 178 26.55 15.78 26.66
C LEU A 178 25.83 15.13 27.87
N VAL A 179 26.58 14.31 28.61
CA VAL A 179 26.16 13.81 29.93
C VAL A 179 27.11 14.38 30.98
N THR A 180 26.53 14.90 32.05
CA THR A 180 27.25 15.47 33.20
C THR A 180 26.92 14.70 34.49
N ASP A 181 27.60 15.02 35.56
CA ASP A 181 27.36 14.46 36.90
C ASP A 181 27.41 12.93 36.96
N LEU A 182 28.30 12.34 36.16
CA LEU A 182 28.54 10.90 36.16
C LEU A 182 29.02 10.44 37.52
N GLY A 183 28.39 9.39 38.07
CA GLY A 183 28.77 8.79 39.31
C GLY A 183 30.03 7.93 39.23
N ILE A 184 30.67 7.68 40.38
CA ILE A 184 31.81 6.75 40.46
C ILE A 184 31.31 5.32 40.22
N GLY A 185 32.00 4.59 39.36
CA GLY A 185 31.67 3.22 38.97
C GLY A 185 31.02 3.15 37.60
N GLU A 186 30.28 2.07 37.38
CA GLU A 186 29.65 1.82 36.09
C GLU A 186 28.38 2.66 35.95
N ASN A 187 28.27 3.37 34.81
CA ASN A 187 27.08 4.10 34.39
C ASN A 187 26.65 3.57 33.02
N ILE A 188 25.43 3.03 32.91
CA ILE A 188 24.94 2.37 31.72
C ILE A 188 23.85 3.24 31.09
N PHE A 189 24.10 3.63 29.81
CA PHE A 189 23.16 4.38 28.99
C PHE A 189 22.70 3.53 27.81
N VAL A 190 21.44 3.69 27.44
CA VAL A 190 20.84 2.95 26.32
C VAL A 190 20.37 3.95 25.27
N TRP A 191 20.84 3.77 24.05
CA TRP A 191 20.30 4.45 22.87
C TRP A 191 19.21 3.61 22.24
N THR A 192 18.00 4.11 22.20
CA THR A 192 16.86 3.43 21.59
C THR A 192 16.40 4.21 20.37
N ILE A 193 16.22 3.55 19.24
CA ILE A 193 15.61 4.12 18.04
C ILE A 193 14.20 3.53 17.89
N THR A 194 13.19 4.39 17.83
CA THR A 194 11.80 4.01 17.63
C THR A 194 11.36 4.43 16.25
N PRO A 195 10.93 3.51 15.37
CA PRO A 195 10.41 3.86 14.06
C PRO A 195 9.19 4.79 14.14
N THR A 196 9.04 5.71 13.20
CA THR A 196 7.86 6.60 13.12
C THR A 196 6.65 5.92 12.48
N ASN A 197 6.87 4.77 11.80
CA ASN A 197 5.86 3.97 11.11
C ASN A 197 5.80 2.58 11.76
N GLY A 198 5.13 2.45 12.87
CA GLY A 198 4.93 1.21 13.60
C GLY A 198 3.46 0.99 13.93
#